data_a2adf8f098d44af30f74fa2f84431500
#
_entry.id   a2adf8f098d44af30f74fa2f84431500
#
_cell.length_a   1.000
_cell.length_b   1.000
_cell.length_c   1.000
_cell.angle_alpha   90.00
_cell.angle_beta   90.00
_cell.angle_gamma   90.00
#
_symmetry.space_group_name_H-M   'P 1'
#
loop_
_entity.id
_entity.type
_entity.pdbx_description
1 polymer ?
#
loop_
_entity_poly.entity_id
_entity_poly.type
_entity_poly.pdbx_seq_one_letter_code
_entity_poly.pdbx_strand_id
1 'polypeptide(L)'
;MWNRFKQRSKWTLFTAGLLAAGFFFFTDSSATVETRTHPFTSVQKRLIADGFEPLEIKQIYSRPQVSFEADGVILLFTYKEARVNYGQFTNKWSIRKANQYLQENQSDLTRIEKEYGVDKKVITAILLVETGLGASVGTRSTLNTLSTMAALKDPNVRNKLWDLIPNSKKISRKKFEKKAASRSNWAYNELKAFLEYTSREGFDPVSIPGSFAGAVGIAQFMPTNILAYGKDGNNDGLVDMLNHADSMASIANFLKSHGWRPGQSRKKAEKIIYHYNHSSYYVKTILEISSLLKA
;
A
#
# COMPACT_ATOMS: atom_id res chain seq x y z
N MET A 1 26.62 -43.43 23.04
CA MET A 1 26.17 -44.78 22.63
C MET A 1 25.80 -44.71 21.16
N TRP A 2 26.67 -45.25 20.38
CA TRP A 2 26.55 -46.32 19.40
C TRP A 2 25.66 -45.98 18.18
N ASN A 3 26.00 -46.26 16.90
CA ASN A 3 27.15 -46.72 16.15
C ASN A 3 26.76 -46.64 14.67
N ARG A 4 27.63 -46.13 13.85
CA ARG A 4 28.14 -46.56 12.55
C ARG A 4 27.42 -47.75 11.87
N PHE A 5 27.16 -47.61 10.55
CA PHE A 5 27.54 -48.61 9.57
C PHE A 5 27.96 -48.01 8.24
N LYS A 6 29.21 -48.25 7.87
CA LYS A 6 29.77 -48.09 6.52
C LYS A 6 29.50 -49.37 5.76
N GLN A 7 29.25 -49.34 4.49
CA GLN A 7 29.69 -50.40 3.60
C GLN A 7 30.09 -49.84 2.20
N ARG A 8 31.32 -50.24 1.84
CA ARG A 8 31.99 -50.05 0.54
C ARG A 8 31.78 -51.32 -0.30
N SER A 9 31.84 -51.14 -1.63
CA SER A 9 32.60 -51.93 -2.66
C SER A 9 31.76 -52.06 -3.96
N LYS A 10 32.24 -52.20 -5.19
CA LYS A 10 33.55 -52.38 -5.81
C LYS A 10 33.45 -52.03 -7.28
N TRP A 11 34.55 -51.69 -7.86
CA TRP A 11 34.91 -51.48 -9.24
C TRP A 11 34.53 -52.61 -10.20
N THR A 12 34.24 -52.27 -11.48
CA THR A 12 34.89 -52.96 -12.64
C THR A 12 34.89 -52.05 -13.87
N LEU A 13 36.08 -51.88 -14.43
CA LEU A 13 36.39 -51.28 -15.73
C LEU A 13 36.03 -52.23 -16.86
N PHE A 14 35.52 -51.72 -18.00
CA PHE A 14 35.76 -52.31 -19.33
C PHE A 14 35.90 -51.21 -20.38
N THR A 15 37.04 -51.16 -21.00
CA THR A 15 37.43 -50.36 -22.14
C THR A 15 36.96 -51.06 -23.43
N ALA A 16 36.42 -50.35 -24.39
CA ALA A 16 36.58 -50.55 -25.80
C ALA A 16 36.14 -49.36 -26.62
N GLY A 17 37.03 -48.83 -27.43
CA GLY A 17 36.80 -47.63 -28.22
C GLY A 17 36.10 -47.95 -29.56
N LEU A 18 35.52 -46.89 -30.13
CA LEU A 18 35.30 -46.74 -31.57
C LEU A 18 35.21 -45.24 -31.88
N LEU A 19 36.22 -44.78 -32.65
CA LEU A 19 36.21 -43.43 -33.24
C LEU A 19 35.17 -43.41 -34.37
N ALA A 20 34.16 -42.58 -34.23
CA ALA A 20 33.34 -42.16 -35.36
C ALA A 20 33.35 -40.61 -35.36
N ALA A 21 34.05 -40.04 -36.34
CA ALA A 21 34.09 -38.65 -36.65
C ALA A 21 32.71 -38.24 -37.21
N GLY A 22 31.85 -37.69 -36.35
CA GLY A 22 30.62 -37.04 -36.77
C GLY A 22 30.84 -35.54 -36.83
N PHE A 23 30.79 -34.96 -38.02
CA PHE A 23 30.69 -33.51 -38.22
C PHE A 23 29.36 -33.04 -37.64
N PHE A 24 29.39 -32.49 -36.44
CA PHE A 24 28.26 -31.72 -35.90
C PHE A 24 28.33 -30.31 -36.51
N PHE A 25 27.42 -30.03 -37.44
CA PHE A 25 27.06 -28.67 -37.77
C PHE A 25 26.42 -28.05 -36.52
N PHE A 26 27.15 -27.23 -35.82
CA PHE A 26 26.55 -26.30 -34.86
C PHE A 26 25.74 -25.28 -35.66
N THR A 27 24.44 -25.50 -35.78
CA THR A 27 23.52 -24.42 -36.08
C THR A 27 23.53 -23.51 -34.87
N ASP A 28 24.16 -22.36 -35.01
CA ASP A 28 24.07 -21.24 -34.07
C ASP A 28 22.60 -20.80 -34.01
N SER A 29 21.85 -21.50 -33.17
CA SER A 29 20.51 -21.01 -32.75
C SER A 29 20.77 -19.89 -31.78
N SER A 30 21.03 -18.70 -32.33
CA SER A 30 20.94 -17.46 -31.57
C SER A 30 19.48 -17.29 -31.16
N ALA A 31 19.08 -18.06 -30.13
CA ALA A 31 17.91 -17.73 -29.35
C ALA A 31 18.15 -16.31 -28.82
N THR A 32 17.51 -15.37 -29.44
CA THR A 32 17.37 -14.04 -28.87
C THR A 32 16.76 -14.25 -27.50
N VAL A 33 17.61 -14.21 -26.45
CA VAL A 33 17.18 -14.07 -25.08
C VAL A 33 16.47 -12.72 -25.06
N GLU A 34 15.15 -12.73 -25.24
CA GLU A 34 14.33 -11.59 -24.85
C GLU A 34 14.67 -11.34 -23.38
N THR A 35 15.57 -10.40 -23.15
CA THR A 35 15.81 -9.85 -21.84
C THR A 35 14.47 -9.28 -21.40
N ARG A 36 13.68 -10.08 -20.67
CA ARG A 36 12.46 -9.61 -20.02
C ARG A 36 12.88 -8.50 -19.11
N THR A 37 12.84 -7.26 -19.64
CA THR A 37 13.16 -6.07 -18.86
C THR A 37 12.23 -6.07 -17.66
N HIS A 38 12.80 -5.96 -16.47
CA HIS A 38 12.02 -5.91 -15.23
C HIS A 38 10.95 -4.81 -15.36
N PRO A 39 9.67 -5.05 -15.01
CA PRO A 39 8.56 -4.13 -15.28
C PRO A 39 8.77 -2.75 -14.66
N PHE A 40 9.67 -2.61 -13.70
CA PHE A 40 9.96 -1.37 -12.99
C PHE A 40 11.29 -0.71 -13.41
N THR A 41 11.91 -1.14 -14.50
CA THR A 41 13.20 -0.56 -14.96
C THR A 41 13.10 0.95 -15.17
N SER A 42 12.02 1.45 -15.76
CA SER A 42 11.79 2.89 -15.95
C SER A 42 11.56 3.63 -14.64
N VAL A 43 10.89 3.00 -13.67
CA VAL A 43 10.66 3.56 -12.33
C VAL A 43 11.97 3.69 -11.57
N GLN A 44 12.79 2.62 -11.55
CA GLN A 44 14.11 2.64 -10.91
C GLN A 44 15.00 3.75 -11.46
N LYS A 45 15.08 3.88 -12.80
CA LYS A 45 15.86 4.96 -13.45
C LYS A 45 15.39 6.34 -13.01
N ARG A 46 14.09 6.56 -12.88
CA ARG A 46 13.52 7.83 -12.41
C ARG A 46 13.84 8.09 -10.95
N LEU A 47 13.72 7.09 -10.07
CA LEU A 47 14.07 7.24 -8.65
C LEU A 47 15.53 7.61 -8.47
N ILE A 48 16.44 6.96 -9.19
CA ILE A 48 17.89 7.27 -9.17
C ILE A 48 18.13 8.70 -9.69
N ALA A 49 17.45 9.09 -10.77
CA ALA A 49 17.57 10.46 -11.32
C ALA A 49 17.02 11.53 -10.35
N ASP A 50 16.04 11.19 -9.50
CA ASP A 50 15.48 12.05 -8.47
C ASP A 50 16.31 12.02 -7.14
N GLY A 51 17.46 11.31 -7.10
CA GLY A 51 18.42 11.35 -5.99
C GLY A 51 18.34 10.18 -5.00
N PHE A 52 17.54 9.13 -5.28
CA PHE A 52 17.57 7.91 -4.47
C PHE A 52 18.86 7.12 -4.73
N GLU A 53 19.41 6.50 -3.68
CA GLU A 53 20.68 5.78 -3.75
C GLU A 53 20.59 4.58 -4.72
N PRO A 54 21.43 4.50 -5.77
CA PRO A 54 21.33 3.47 -6.81
C PRO A 54 21.42 2.04 -6.29
N LEU A 55 22.27 1.79 -5.30
CA LEU A 55 22.45 0.45 -4.73
C LEU A 55 21.21 0.03 -3.93
N GLU A 56 20.64 0.93 -3.13
CA GLU A 56 19.42 0.69 -2.36
C GLU A 56 18.24 0.36 -3.29
N ILE A 57 18.01 1.20 -4.30
CA ILE A 57 16.96 0.95 -5.30
C ILE A 57 17.14 -0.40 -5.98
N LYS A 58 18.36 -0.73 -6.39
CA LYS A 58 18.65 -2.03 -7.01
C LYS A 58 18.38 -3.19 -6.04
N GLN A 59 18.79 -3.07 -4.78
CA GLN A 59 18.55 -4.08 -3.75
C GLN A 59 17.05 -4.30 -3.50
N ILE A 60 16.27 -3.23 -3.34
CA ILE A 60 14.83 -3.31 -3.13
C ILE A 60 14.16 -4.01 -4.33
N TYR A 61 14.42 -3.55 -5.54
CA TYR A 61 13.75 -4.04 -6.74
C TYR A 61 14.26 -5.40 -7.25
N SER A 62 15.38 -5.92 -6.76
CA SER A 62 15.87 -7.28 -7.06
C SER A 62 15.22 -8.36 -6.20
N ARG A 63 14.48 -7.99 -5.17
CA ARG A 63 13.86 -8.96 -4.24
C ARG A 63 12.71 -9.71 -4.91
N PRO A 64 12.57 -11.03 -4.68
CA PRO A 64 11.57 -11.88 -5.34
C PRO A 64 10.11 -11.47 -5.02
N GLN A 65 9.88 -10.78 -3.91
CA GLN A 65 8.57 -10.26 -3.53
C GLN A 65 8.14 -9.05 -4.37
N VAL A 66 9.09 -8.37 -5.04
CA VAL A 66 8.79 -7.18 -5.85
C VAL A 66 8.29 -7.60 -7.22
N SER A 67 7.02 -7.40 -7.45
CA SER A 67 6.31 -7.88 -8.63
C SER A 67 5.24 -6.91 -9.13
N PHE A 68 4.82 -7.11 -10.36
CA PHE A 68 3.77 -6.31 -11.00
C PHE A 68 2.40 -6.63 -10.40
N GLU A 69 1.77 -5.65 -9.73
CA GLU A 69 0.50 -5.77 -9.02
C GLU A 69 -0.67 -5.36 -9.94
N ALA A 70 -1.03 -6.24 -10.87
CA ALA A 70 -2.07 -5.94 -11.85
C ALA A 70 -3.47 -5.85 -11.23
N ASP A 71 -3.83 -6.81 -10.37
CA ASP A 71 -5.20 -6.97 -9.85
C ASP A 71 -5.65 -5.76 -9.03
N GLY A 72 -4.80 -5.30 -8.11
CA GLY A 72 -5.07 -4.10 -7.31
C GLY A 72 -5.17 -2.86 -8.19
N VAL A 73 -4.24 -2.70 -9.12
CA VAL A 73 -4.22 -1.52 -9.99
C VAL A 73 -5.42 -1.50 -10.94
N ILE A 74 -5.87 -2.66 -11.44
CA ILE A 74 -7.10 -2.75 -12.24
C ILE A 74 -8.32 -2.25 -11.45
N LEU A 75 -8.39 -2.52 -10.15
CA LEU A 75 -9.49 -2.02 -9.31
C LEU A 75 -9.58 -0.48 -9.35
N LEU A 76 -8.47 0.25 -9.42
CA LEU A 76 -8.46 1.71 -9.51
C LEU A 76 -9.14 2.25 -10.78
N PHE A 77 -9.17 1.46 -11.85
CA PHE A 77 -9.84 1.84 -13.09
C PHE A 77 -11.31 1.43 -13.12
N THR A 78 -11.68 0.44 -12.32
CA THR A 78 -13.00 -0.22 -12.36
C THR A 78 -13.85 0.02 -11.13
N TYR A 79 -13.26 0.46 -10.03
CA TYR A 79 -13.96 0.74 -8.77
C TYR A 79 -14.92 1.94 -8.89
N LYS A 80 -16.10 1.80 -8.27
CA LYS A 80 -17.11 2.85 -8.16
C LYS A 80 -17.50 3.00 -6.69
N GLU A 81 -17.17 4.12 -6.08
CA GLU A 81 -17.48 4.43 -4.68
C GLU A 81 -18.99 4.37 -4.37
N ALA A 82 -19.84 4.75 -5.32
CA ALA A 82 -21.29 4.66 -5.16
C ALA A 82 -21.83 3.26 -4.83
N ARG A 83 -20.98 2.23 -4.85
CA ARG A 83 -21.33 0.85 -4.45
C ARG A 83 -20.96 0.53 -3.01
N VAL A 84 -20.31 1.45 -2.28
CA VAL A 84 -19.96 1.22 -0.87
C VAL A 84 -21.23 1.27 -0.02
N ASN A 85 -21.49 0.21 0.70
CA ASN A 85 -22.58 0.19 1.68
C ASN A 85 -22.14 0.86 2.98
N TYR A 86 -22.29 2.17 3.06
CA TYR A 86 -21.93 2.94 4.26
C TYR A 86 -22.80 2.59 5.49
N GLY A 87 -24.04 2.09 5.31
CA GLY A 87 -24.92 1.65 6.40
C GLY A 87 -24.34 0.50 7.25
N GLN A 88 -23.36 -0.24 6.72
CA GLN A 88 -22.66 -1.26 7.50
C GLN A 88 -21.87 -0.69 8.68
N PHE A 89 -21.49 0.58 8.66
CA PHE A 89 -20.70 1.21 9.73
C PHE A 89 -21.56 1.82 10.84
N THR A 90 -22.86 2.07 10.59
CA THR A 90 -23.78 2.67 11.56
C THR A 90 -24.71 1.64 12.22
N ASN A 91 -24.59 0.36 11.90
CA ASN A 91 -25.39 -0.70 12.54
C ASN A 91 -24.95 -0.94 14.01
N LYS A 92 -25.83 -1.56 14.78
CA LYS A 92 -25.63 -1.81 16.24
C LYS A 92 -24.31 -2.54 16.55
N TRP A 93 -23.87 -3.45 15.68
CA TRP A 93 -22.66 -4.23 15.89
C TRP A 93 -21.40 -3.38 15.69
N SER A 94 -21.34 -2.61 14.61
CA SER A 94 -20.23 -1.68 14.32
C SER A 94 -20.09 -0.61 15.40
N ILE A 95 -21.21 -0.02 15.85
CA ILE A 95 -21.22 0.96 16.95
C ILE A 95 -20.78 0.33 18.28
N ARG A 96 -21.18 -0.91 18.57
CA ARG A 96 -20.70 -1.63 19.76
C ARG A 96 -19.19 -1.83 19.72
N LYS A 97 -18.63 -2.27 18.60
CA LYS A 97 -17.19 -2.41 18.42
C LYS A 97 -16.44 -1.07 18.62
N ALA A 98 -16.97 0.01 18.05
CA ALA A 98 -16.35 1.32 18.18
C ALA A 98 -16.41 1.85 19.63
N ASN A 99 -17.50 1.60 20.38
CA ASN A 99 -17.56 1.91 21.80
C ASN A 99 -16.57 1.08 22.64
N GLN A 100 -16.42 -0.20 22.32
CA GLN A 100 -15.41 -1.06 22.96
C GLN A 100 -14.01 -0.52 22.69
N TYR A 101 -13.69 -0.16 21.44
CA TYR A 101 -12.42 0.42 21.06
C TYR A 101 -12.12 1.73 21.81
N LEU A 102 -13.14 2.60 21.98
CA LEU A 102 -13.02 3.83 22.79
C LEU A 102 -12.64 3.53 24.24
N GLN A 103 -13.18 2.48 24.84
CA GLN A 103 -12.86 2.06 26.20
C GLN A 103 -11.46 1.46 26.31
N GLU A 104 -11.11 0.56 25.38
CA GLU A 104 -9.80 -0.11 25.35
C GLU A 104 -8.64 0.87 25.14
N ASN A 105 -8.88 1.93 24.34
CA ASN A 105 -7.86 2.93 24.01
C ASN A 105 -8.12 4.29 24.70
N GLN A 106 -8.86 4.30 25.81
CA GLN A 106 -9.31 5.53 26.48
C GLN A 106 -8.15 6.46 26.86
N SER A 107 -7.05 5.91 27.36
CA SER A 107 -5.88 6.68 27.78
C SER A 107 -5.29 7.49 26.63
N ASP A 108 -4.96 6.81 25.52
CA ASP A 108 -4.37 7.45 24.36
C ASP A 108 -5.32 8.40 23.67
N LEU A 109 -6.58 8.01 23.48
CA LEU A 109 -7.59 8.85 22.85
C LEU A 109 -7.84 10.12 23.67
N THR A 110 -7.85 10.05 25.01
CA THR A 110 -8.05 11.22 25.85
C THR A 110 -6.82 12.15 25.81
N ARG A 111 -5.62 11.60 25.82
CA ARG A 111 -4.37 12.36 25.69
C ARG A 111 -4.32 13.07 24.33
N ILE A 112 -4.60 12.36 23.24
CA ILE A 112 -4.60 12.88 21.86
C ILE A 112 -5.69 13.94 21.68
N GLU A 113 -6.90 13.71 22.20
CA GLU A 113 -7.98 14.71 22.19
C GLU A 113 -7.56 16.00 22.87
N LYS A 114 -6.94 15.90 24.04
CA LYS A 114 -6.41 17.07 24.78
C LYS A 114 -5.32 17.81 24.02
N GLU A 115 -4.41 17.09 23.36
CA GLU A 115 -3.26 17.66 22.65
C GLU A 115 -3.65 18.32 21.33
N TYR A 116 -4.51 17.65 20.57
CA TYR A 116 -4.87 18.11 19.22
C TYR A 116 -6.18 18.88 19.17
N GLY A 117 -7.03 18.78 20.18
CA GLY A 117 -8.36 19.39 20.21
C GLY A 117 -9.35 18.72 19.27
N VAL A 118 -9.12 17.46 18.88
CA VAL A 118 -9.96 16.66 18.00
C VAL A 118 -10.74 15.65 18.82
N ASP A 119 -12.07 15.66 18.70
CA ASP A 119 -12.96 14.75 19.42
C ASP A 119 -12.57 13.26 19.13
N LYS A 120 -12.29 12.53 20.19
CA LYS A 120 -11.94 11.09 20.15
C LYS A 120 -12.98 10.23 19.42
N LYS A 121 -14.26 10.63 19.44
CA LYS A 121 -15.32 9.95 18.69
C LYS A 121 -15.16 10.08 17.18
N VAL A 122 -14.69 11.25 16.71
CA VAL A 122 -14.41 11.46 15.28
C VAL A 122 -13.19 10.65 14.85
N ILE A 123 -12.11 10.60 15.65
CA ILE A 123 -10.94 9.77 15.40
C ILE A 123 -11.36 8.30 15.28
N THR A 124 -12.14 7.81 16.25
CA THR A 124 -12.64 6.43 16.28
C THR A 124 -13.56 6.14 15.09
N ALA A 125 -14.42 7.08 14.70
CA ALA A 125 -15.28 6.92 13.53
C ALA A 125 -14.48 6.77 12.23
N ILE A 126 -13.40 7.54 12.06
CA ILE A 126 -12.49 7.41 10.91
C ILE A 126 -11.84 6.02 10.91
N LEU A 127 -11.24 5.60 12.02
CA LEU A 127 -10.61 4.27 12.13
C LEU A 127 -11.61 3.12 11.85
N LEU A 128 -12.86 3.26 12.28
CA LEU A 128 -13.90 2.28 12.01
C LEU A 128 -14.19 2.17 10.51
N VAL A 129 -14.30 3.30 9.80
CA VAL A 129 -14.63 3.30 8.37
C VAL A 129 -13.45 2.86 7.52
N GLU A 130 -12.23 3.27 7.87
CA GLU A 130 -11.03 2.95 7.09
C GLU A 130 -10.66 1.47 7.16
N THR A 131 -10.57 0.91 8.34
CA THR A 131 -10.01 -0.43 8.53
C THR A 131 -10.79 -1.32 9.49
N GLY A 132 -11.98 -0.91 9.90
CA GLY A 132 -12.71 -1.63 10.96
C GLY A 132 -11.95 -1.63 12.28
N LEU A 133 -11.31 -0.49 12.61
CA LEU A 133 -10.47 -0.31 13.81
C LEU A 133 -9.18 -1.15 13.77
N GLY A 134 -8.53 -1.21 12.62
CA GLY A 134 -7.28 -1.95 12.40
C GLY A 134 -7.48 -3.42 12.01
N ALA A 135 -8.71 -3.91 11.93
CA ALA A 135 -8.99 -5.31 11.56
C ALA A 135 -8.61 -5.67 10.12
N SER A 136 -8.51 -4.68 9.22
CA SER A 136 -8.20 -4.88 7.80
C SER A 136 -7.43 -3.70 7.22
N VAL A 137 -6.12 -3.72 7.35
CA VAL A 137 -5.22 -2.66 6.85
C VAL A 137 -4.82 -2.82 5.37
N GLY A 138 -5.38 -3.83 4.70
CA GLY A 138 -5.01 -4.24 3.36
C GLY A 138 -4.02 -5.41 3.38
N THR A 139 -3.93 -6.09 2.23
CA THR A 139 -3.09 -7.30 2.08
C THR A 139 -2.12 -7.21 0.90
N ARG A 140 -2.11 -6.07 0.18
CA ARG A 140 -1.26 -5.87 -0.98
C ARG A 140 0.03 -5.17 -0.59
N SER A 141 1.13 -5.50 -1.25
CA SER A 141 2.37 -4.75 -1.08
C SER A 141 2.17 -3.30 -1.56
N THR A 142 2.39 -2.34 -0.66
CA THR A 142 2.34 -0.91 -0.97
C THR A 142 3.37 -0.56 -2.04
N LEU A 143 4.60 -1.10 -1.92
CA LEU A 143 5.67 -0.93 -2.91
C LEU A 143 5.23 -1.39 -4.29
N ASN A 144 4.71 -2.62 -4.41
CA ASN A 144 4.29 -3.19 -5.69
C ASN A 144 3.15 -2.40 -6.33
N THR A 145 2.17 -2.01 -5.52
CA THR A 145 1.01 -1.23 -5.96
C THR A 145 1.43 0.13 -6.52
N LEU A 146 2.23 0.89 -5.77
CA LEU A 146 2.69 2.21 -6.18
C LEU A 146 3.66 2.14 -7.36
N SER A 147 4.59 1.16 -7.36
CA SER A 147 5.53 0.94 -8.47
C SER A 147 4.81 0.56 -9.76
N THR A 148 3.79 -0.31 -9.69
CA THR A 148 2.99 -0.72 -10.85
C THR A 148 2.24 0.49 -11.44
N MET A 149 1.61 1.31 -10.60
CA MET A 149 0.95 2.53 -11.07
C MET A 149 1.94 3.55 -11.65
N ALA A 150 3.09 3.77 -11.00
CA ALA A 150 4.12 4.68 -11.47
C ALA A 150 4.69 4.23 -12.84
N ALA A 151 4.82 2.91 -13.04
CA ALA A 151 5.29 2.31 -14.29
C ALA A 151 4.32 2.52 -15.46
N LEU A 152 3.06 2.89 -15.23
CA LEU A 152 2.08 3.18 -16.30
C LEU A 152 2.46 4.43 -17.15
N LYS A 153 3.51 5.15 -16.79
CA LYS A 153 4.08 6.17 -17.67
C LYS A 153 4.68 5.54 -18.94
N ASP A 154 5.20 4.31 -18.85
CA ASP A 154 5.70 3.54 -19.98
C ASP A 154 4.53 2.98 -20.81
N PRO A 155 4.48 3.25 -22.14
CA PRO A 155 3.44 2.73 -23.01
C PRO A 155 3.33 1.19 -23.01
N ASN A 156 4.44 0.48 -22.93
CA ASN A 156 4.46 -0.98 -22.93
C ASN A 156 3.81 -1.54 -21.66
N VAL A 157 4.11 -0.94 -20.51
CA VAL A 157 3.48 -1.30 -19.23
C VAL A 157 1.99 -0.98 -19.23
N ARG A 158 1.58 0.16 -19.82
CA ARG A 158 0.17 0.51 -19.98
C ARG A 158 -0.57 -0.50 -20.86
N ASN A 159 0.02 -0.89 -21.99
CA ASN A 159 -0.55 -1.90 -22.88
C ASN A 159 -0.72 -3.22 -22.13
N LYS A 160 0.32 -3.68 -21.43
CA LYS A 160 0.24 -4.89 -20.61
C LYS A 160 -0.91 -4.83 -19.60
N LEU A 161 -1.06 -3.72 -18.87
CA LEU A 161 -2.18 -3.58 -17.92
C LEU A 161 -3.53 -3.56 -18.65
N TRP A 162 -3.63 -2.85 -19.77
CA TRP A 162 -4.86 -2.80 -20.58
C TRP A 162 -5.33 -4.17 -21.02
N ASP A 163 -4.41 -5.03 -21.46
CA ASP A 163 -4.71 -6.38 -21.92
C ASP A 163 -5.20 -7.28 -20.79
N LEU A 164 -4.73 -7.04 -19.56
CA LEU A 164 -5.16 -7.75 -18.36
C LEU A 164 -6.54 -7.32 -17.84
N ILE A 165 -7.08 -6.15 -18.27
CA ILE A 165 -8.41 -5.73 -17.84
C ILE A 165 -9.47 -6.61 -18.52
N PRO A 166 -10.36 -7.30 -17.76
CA PRO A 166 -11.45 -8.08 -18.33
C PRO A 166 -12.35 -7.22 -19.25
N ASN A 167 -12.75 -7.77 -20.40
CA ASN A 167 -13.55 -7.03 -21.40
C ASN A 167 -14.84 -6.44 -20.79
N SER A 168 -15.49 -7.15 -19.88
CA SER A 168 -16.70 -6.69 -19.17
C SER A 168 -16.47 -5.47 -18.26
N LYS A 169 -15.21 -5.16 -17.93
CA LYS A 169 -14.81 -4.04 -17.06
C LYS A 169 -14.06 -2.94 -17.82
N LYS A 170 -13.74 -3.16 -19.11
CA LYS A 170 -13.01 -2.17 -19.91
C LYS A 170 -13.80 -0.88 -20.06
N ILE A 171 -13.13 0.22 -19.84
CA ILE A 171 -13.56 1.57 -20.23
C ILE A 171 -13.03 1.85 -21.64
N SER A 172 -13.41 2.97 -22.29
CA SER A 172 -12.80 3.29 -23.59
C SER A 172 -11.29 3.49 -23.47
N ARG A 173 -10.54 3.09 -24.50
CA ARG A 173 -9.07 3.20 -24.52
C ARG A 173 -8.61 4.64 -24.23
N LYS A 174 -9.24 5.65 -24.85
CA LYS A 174 -8.94 7.07 -24.62
C LYS A 174 -9.09 7.46 -23.14
N LYS A 175 -10.15 6.97 -22.48
CA LYS A 175 -10.40 7.23 -21.04
C LYS A 175 -9.36 6.51 -20.15
N PHE A 176 -8.97 5.29 -20.52
CA PHE A 176 -7.91 4.56 -19.82
C PHE A 176 -6.58 5.30 -19.92
N GLU A 177 -6.15 5.70 -21.12
CA GLU A 177 -4.89 6.42 -21.33
C GLU A 177 -4.81 7.71 -20.50
N LYS A 178 -5.89 8.52 -20.52
CA LYS A 178 -5.97 9.75 -19.72
C LYS A 178 -5.84 9.46 -18.21
N LYS A 179 -6.55 8.44 -17.73
CA LYS A 179 -6.47 8.03 -16.31
C LYS A 179 -5.10 7.48 -15.95
N ALA A 180 -4.51 6.64 -16.80
CA ALA A 180 -3.20 6.03 -16.56
C ALA A 180 -2.11 7.11 -16.49
N ALA A 181 -2.11 8.09 -17.38
CA ALA A 181 -1.17 9.21 -17.37
C ALA A 181 -1.26 10.04 -16.06
N SER A 182 -2.47 10.38 -15.62
CA SER A 182 -2.67 11.11 -14.37
C SER A 182 -2.25 10.27 -13.15
N ARG A 183 -2.67 9.01 -13.10
CA ARG A 183 -2.37 8.10 -12.00
C ARG A 183 -0.89 7.77 -11.89
N SER A 184 -0.18 7.64 -13.02
CA SER A 184 1.25 7.31 -12.99
C SER A 184 2.11 8.42 -12.35
N ASN A 185 1.77 9.67 -12.62
CA ASN A 185 2.50 10.80 -12.01
C ASN A 185 2.19 10.93 -10.52
N TRP A 186 0.92 10.80 -10.15
CA TRP A 186 0.50 10.79 -8.75
C TRP A 186 1.16 9.64 -7.97
N ALA A 187 1.06 8.41 -8.47
CA ALA A 187 1.62 7.25 -7.81
C ALA A 187 3.14 7.29 -7.70
N TYR A 188 3.81 7.93 -8.63
CA TYR A 188 5.25 8.13 -8.54
C TYR A 188 5.65 9.07 -7.38
N ASN A 189 4.86 10.11 -7.13
CA ASN A 189 5.09 10.98 -5.96
C ASN A 189 4.80 10.24 -4.65
N GLU A 190 3.71 9.43 -4.62
CA GLU A 190 3.42 8.58 -3.46
C GLU A 190 4.51 7.53 -3.23
N LEU A 191 5.08 6.95 -4.31
CA LEU A 191 6.18 5.98 -4.21
C LEU A 191 7.44 6.62 -3.62
N LYS A 192 7.79 7.84 -4.04
CA LYS A 192 8.92 8.56 -3.44
C LYS A 192 8.70 8.81 -1.96
N ALA A 193 7.53 9.31 -1.60
CA ALA A 193 7.16 9.54 -0.21
C ALA A 193 7.15 8.23 0.61
N PHE A 194 6.74 7.11 0.00
CA PHE A 194 6.76 5.81 0.63
C PHE A 194 8.18 5.33 0.93
N LEU A 195 9.09 5.43 -0.04
CA LEU A 195 10.49 5.05 0.16
C LEU A 195 11.19 5.96 1.18
N GLU A 196 10.89 7.27 1.16
CA GLU A 196 11.39 8.22 2.15
C GLU A 196 10.87 7.90 3.56
N TYR A 197 9.56 7.61 3.70
CA TYR A 197 8.96 7.21 4.96
C TYR A 197 9.61 5.94 5.52
N THR A 198 9.70 4.89 4.70
CA THR A 198 10.27 3.61 5.16
C THR A 198 11.74 3.71 5.50
N SER A 199 12.51 4.49 4.76
CA SER A 199 13.93 4.77 5.06
C SER A 199 14.09 5.55 6.37
N ARG A 200 13.28 6.59 6.58
CA ARG A 200 13.33 7.43 7.78
C ARG A 200 12.99 6.65 9.05
N GLU A 201 11.96 5.80 8.99
CA GLU A 201 11.52 5.01 10.14
C GLU A 201 12.26 3.65 10.27
N GLY A 202 13.17 3.33 9.35
CA GLY A 202 13.92 2.06 9.37
C GLY A 202 13.07 0.83 9.00
N PHE A 203 11.95 1.00 8.32
CA PHE A 203 11.09 -0.10 7.88
C PHE A 203 11.55 -0.70 6.55
N ASP A 204 11.37 -2.02 6.41
CA ASP A 204 11.56 -2.67 5.12
C ASP A 204 10.41 -2.36 4.16
N PRO A 205 10.64 -1.62 3.04
CA PRO A 205 9.57 -1.20 2.14
C PRO A 205 8.84 -2.39 1.47
N VAL A 206 9.46 -3.56 1.41
CA VAL A 206 8.85 -4.74 0.81
C VAL A 206 7.82 -5.41 1.74
N SER A 207 7.96 -5.20 3.05
CA SER A 207 7.10 -5.81 4.06
C SER A 207 5.81 -5.04 4.37
N ILE A 208 5.70 -3.77 3.96
CA ILE A 208 4.57 -2.92 4.33
C ILE A 208 3.31 -3.24 3.51
N PRO A 209 2.25 -3.74 4.16
CA PRO A 209 0.97 -3.98 3.51
C PRO A 209 0.19 -2.68 3.33
N GLY A 210 -0.68 -2.66 2.32
CA GLY A 210 -1.56 -1.52 2.08
C GLY A 210 -2.79 -1.87 1.26
N SER A 211 -3.56 -0.85 0.92
CA SER A 211 -4.74 -0.98 0.08
C SER A 211 -4.38 -1.14 -1.40
N PHE A 212 -5.38 -1.43 -2.23
CA PHE A 212 -5.24 -1.47 -3.69
C PHE A 212 -4.86 -0.10 -4.31
N ALA A 213 -4.94 0.98 -3.54
CA ALA A 213 -4.51 2.32 -3.94
C ALA A 213 -3.14 2.71 -3.39
N GLY A 214 -2.54 1.89 -2.49
CA GLY A 214 -1.26 2.17 -1.85
C GLY A 214 -1.39 2.98 -0.55
N ALA A 215 -2.59 3.06 0.05
CA ALA A 215 -2.78 3.63 1.38
C ALA A 215 -2.27 2.66 2.45
N VAL A 216 -1.66 3.18 3.51
CA VAL A 216 -0.90 2.45 4.52
C VAL A 216 -1.56 2.54 5.89
N GLY A 217 -1.57 1.42 6.59
CA GLY A 217 -1.84 1.33 8.02
C GLY A 217 -3.30 1.48 8.42
N ILE A 218 -3.54 1.63 9.72
CA ILE A 218 -4.87 1.65 10.32
C ILE A 218 -5.67 2.88 9.89
N ALA A 219 -4.99 4.01 9.71
CA ALA A 219 -5.56 5.29 9.26
C ALA A 219 -5.69 5.39 7.73
N GLN A 220 -5.21 4.41 6.95
CA GLN A 220 -5.21 4.42 5.48
C GLN A 220 -4.65 5.72 4.86
N PHE A 221 -3.55 6.20 5.43
CA PHE A 221 -2.87 7.38 4.87
C PHE A 221 -2.13 7.03 3.58
N MET A 222 -2.22 7.93 2.60
CA MET A 222 -1.28 7.92 1.49
C MET A 222 0.11 8.32 2.00
N PRO A 223 1.21 7.79 1.42
CA PRO A 223 2.57 8.07 1.90
C PRO A 223 2.92 9.54 2.02
N THR A 224 2.47 10.39 1.11
CA THR A 224 2.64 11.85 1.22
C THR A 224 1.96 12.42 2.47
N ASN A 225 0.81 11.87 2.88
CA ASN A 225 0.13 12.27 4.10
C ASN A 225 0.86 11.76 5.34
N ILE A 226 1.52 10.59 5.28
CA ILE A 226 2.33 10.10 6.40
C ILE A 226 3.50 11.06 6.64
N LEU A 227 4.21 11.49 5.59
CA LEU A 227 5.31 12.46 5.73
C LEU A 227 4.83 13.82 6.27
N ALA A 228 3.65 14.26 5.85
CA ALA A 228 3.12 15.57 6.23
C ALA A 228 2.47 15.60 7.62
N TYR A 229 1.78 14.53 8.01
CA TYR A 229 0.89 14.53 9.18
C TYR A 229 1.16 13.39 10.16
N GLY A 230 1.98 12.41 9.82
CA GLY A 230 2.35 11.30 10.70
C GLY A 230 2.89 11.78 12.04
N LYS A 231 2.48 11.12 13.12
CA LYS A 231 2.88 11.40 14.49
C LYS A 231 3.20 10.12 15.24
N ASP A 232 4.30 10.15 15.95
CA ASP A 232 4.63 9.18 16.99
C ASP A 232 3.66 9.42 18.16
N GLY A 233 2.66 8.58 18.25
CA GLY A 233 1.58 8.72 19.21
C GLY A 233 1.84 7.99 20.52
N ASN A 234 2.75 7.01 20.55
CA ASN A 234 3.13 6.24 21.74
C ASN A 234 4.48 6.69 22.35
N ASN A 235 5.19 7.63 21.67
CA ASN A 235 6.50 8.18 22.04
C ASN A 235 7.62 7.11 22.07
N ASP A 236 7.60 6.16 21.11
CA ASP A 236 8.66 5.17 20.95
C ASP A 236 9.78 5.62 19.98
N GLY A 237 9.63 6.79 19.37
CA GLY A 237 10.59 7.40 18.46
C GLY A 237 10.33 7.07 16.98
N LEU A 238 9.27 6.31 16.66
CA LEU A 238 8.90 5.93 15.31
C LEU A 238 7.49 6.43 14.96
N VAL A 239 7.21 6.52 13.67
CA VAL A 239 5.85 6.73 13.16
C VAL A 239 5.41 5.45 12.48
N ASP A 240 4.79 4.54 13.21
CA ASP A 240 4.28 3.28 12.67
C ASP A 240 2.77 3.37 12.40
N MET A 241 2.38 3.45 11.12
CA MET A 241 0.97 3.50 10.73
C MET A 241 0.20 2.20 11.01
N LEU A 242 0.86 1.12 11.44
CA LEU A 242 0.23 -0.10 11.97
C LEU A 242 0.04 -0.04 13.50
N ASN A 243 0.63 0.95 14.16
CA ASN A 243 0.40 1.22 15.58
C ASN A 243 -0.89 2.05 15.76
N HIS A 244 -1.71 1.68 16.75
CA HIS A 244 -2.97 2.37 17.02
C HIS A 244 -2.77 3.80 17.52
N ALA A 245 -1.84 4.04 18.44
CA ALA A 245 -1.61 5.37 19.01
C ALA A 245 -1.08 6.34 17.94
N ASP A 246 -0.16 5.88 17.08
CA ASP A 246 0.38 6.68 15.98
C ASP A 246 -0.69 7.00 14.94
N SER A 247 -1.51 6.03 14.58
CA SER A 247 -2.64 6.23 13.67
C SER A 247 -3.67 7.22 14.24
N MET A 248 -3.99 7.13 15.54
CA MET A 248 -4.89 8.07 16.22
C MET A 248 -4.31 9.49 16.25
N ALA A 249 -3.04 9.63 16.63
CA ALA A 249 -2.35 10.93 16.68
C ALA A 249 -2.20 11.54 15.29
N SER A 250 -1.90 10.72 14.28
CA SER A 250 -1.80 11.16 12.89
C SER A 250 -3.12 11.66 12.33
N ILE A 251 -4.25 10.96 12.58
CA ILE A 251 -5.59 11.43 12.22
C ILE A 251 -5.90 12.78 12.90
N ALA A 252 -5.61 12.87 14.19
CA ALA A 252 -5.86 14.11 14.96
C ALA A 252 -5.02 15.27 14.41
N ASN A 253 -3.73 15.03 14.13
CA ASN A 253 -2.86 16.03 13.54
C ASN A 253 -3.32 16.45 12.13
N PHE A 254 -3.75 15.51 11.29
CA PHE A 254 -4.33 15.81 9.99
C PHE A 254 -5.54 16.74 10.10
N LEU A 255 -6.52 16.40 10.93
CA LEU A 255 -7.74 17.21 11.11
C LEU A 255 -7.42 18.59 11.70
N LYS A 256 -6.53 18.67 12.72
CA LYS A 256 -6.06 19.93 13.31
C LYS A 256 -5.39 20.83 12.27
N SER A 257 -4.52 20.25 11.43
CA SER A 257 -3.82 20.96 10.36
C SER A 257 -4.77 21.52 9.29
N HIS A 258 -5.92 20.86 9.07
CA HIS A 258 -7.00 21.34 8.20
C HIS A 258 -8.00 22.26 8.90
N GLY A 259 -7.66 22.72 10.11
CA GLY A 259 -8.42 23.76 10.82
C GLY A 259 -9.48 23.25 11.80
N TRP A 260 -9.40 21.98 12.23
CA TRP A 260 -10.25 21.47 13.29
C TRP A 260 -10.06 22.27 14.59
N ARG A 261 -11.17 22.61 15.28
CA ARG A 261 -11.18 23.28 16.58
C ARG A 261 -12.29 22.67 17.44
N PRO A 262 -12.09 22.56 18.76
CA PRO A 262 -13.15 22.15 19.68
C PRO A 262 -14.40 23.02 19.55
N GLY A 263 -15.57 22.42 19.67
CA GLY A 263 -16.84 23.14 19.62
C GLY A 263 -17.23 23.78 18.28
N GLN A 264 -16.54 23.41 17.21
CA GLN A 264 -16.87 23.94 15.87
C GLN A 264 -18.24 23.47 15.36
N SER A 265 -18.84 24.27 14.46
CA SER A 265 -20.10 23.90 13.84
C SER A 265 -19.97 22.64 12.96
N ARG A 266 -21.08 21.90 12.85
CA ARG A 266 -21.16 20.70 11.97
C ARG A 266 -20.71 21.01 10.54
N LYS A 267 -21.13 22.13 9.97
CA LYS A 267 -20.75 22.57 8.62
C LYS A 267 -19.22 22.73 8.46
N LYS A 268 -18.54 23.19 9.51
CA LYS A 268 -17.07 23.31 9.50
C LYS A 268 -16.41 21.94 9.62
N ALA A 269 -16.93 21.07 10.51
CA ALA A 269 -16.46 19.69 10.62
C ALA A 269 -16.59 18.94 9.29
N GLU A 270 -17.72 19.06 8.59
CA GLU A 270 -17.94 18.46 7.26
C GLU A 270 -16.86 18.86 6.26
N LYS A 271 -16.52 20.15 6.18
CA LYS A 271 -15.48 20.65 5.28
C LYS A 271 -14.10 20.05 5.60
N ILE A 272 -13.78 19.92 6.89
CA ILE A 272 -12.48 19.40 7.34
C ILE A 272 -12.38 17.90 7.06
N ILE A 273 -13.41 17.12 7.40
CA ILE A 273 -13.44 15.68 7.12
C ILE A 273 -13.40 15.42 5.61
N TYR A 274 -13.96 16.32 4.79
CA TYR A 274 -13.90 16.21 3.33
C TYR A 274 -12.45 16.25 2.77
N HIS A 275 -11.49 16.88 3.47
CA HIS A 275 -10.08 16.80 3.10
C HIS A 275 -9.49 15.42 3.30
N TYR A 276 -10.02 14.64 4.26
CA TYR A 276 -9.59 13.26 4.50
C TYR A 276 -10.03 12.34 3.38
N ASN A 277 -11.31 12.43 3.01
CA ASN A 277 -11.88 11.70 1.89
C ASN A 277 -12.92 12.57 1.16
N HIS A 278 -12.71 12.80 -0.15
CA HIS A 278 -13.52 13.67 -1.01
C HIS A 278 -14.89 13.06 -1.36
N SER A 279 -15.57 12.47 -0.36
CA SER A 279 -16.88 11.87 -0.49
C SER A 279 -17.87 12.44 0.52
N SER A 280 -18.99 12.96 0.04
CA SER A 280 -20.07 13.43 0.92
C SER A 280 -20.73 12.29 1.71
N TYR A 281 -20.73 11.07 1.17
CA TYR A 281 -21.22 9.88 1.89
C TYR A 281 -20.29 9.54 3.06
N TYR A 282 -18.97 9.55 2.82
CA TYR A 282 -17.97 9.36 3.86
C TYR A 282 -18.15 10.36 5.00
N VAL A 283 -18.17 11.64 4.67
CA VAL A 283 -18.31 12.74 5.66
C VAL A 283 -19.55 12.57 6.54
N LYS A 284 -20.70 12.31 5.91
CA LYS A 284 -21.97 12.08 6.62
C LYS A 284 -21.86 10.88 7.55
N THR A 285 -21.27 9.79 7.09
CA THR A 285 -21.10 8.56 7.87
C THR A 285 -20.19 8.77 9.08
N ILE A 286 -19.06 9.45 8.91
CA ILE A 286 -18.17 9.78 10.05
C ILE A 286 -18.90 10.58 11.13
N LEU A 287 -19.64 11.62 10.74
CA LEU A 287 -20.38 12.45 11.70
C LEU A 287 -21.56 11.70 12.34
N GLU A 288 -22.21 10.81 11.62
CA GLU A 288 -23.26 9.95 12.16
C GLU A 288 -22.69 8.97 13.18
N ILE A 289 -21.62 8.25 12.84
CA ILE A 289 -20.95 7.34 13.77
C ILE A 289 -20.54 8.09 15.03
N SER A 290 -19.85 9.24 14.89
CA SER A 290 -19.37 10.01 16.04
C SER A 290 -20.52 10.43 16.98
N SER A 291 -21.72 10.71 16.45
CA SER A 291 -22.91 11.06 17.24
C SER A 291 -23.54 9.86 17.96
N LEU A 292 -23.33 8.64 17.46
CA LEU A 292 -23.83 7.38 18.04
C LEU A 292 -22.91 6.80 19.12
N LEU A 293 -21.63 7.23 19.14
CA LEU A 293 -20.66 6.77 20.12
C LEU A 293 -20.91 7.39 21.51
N LYS A 294 -20.73 6.57 22.54
CA LYS A 294 -20.79 6.99 23.93
C LYS A 294 -19.40 7.44 24.40
N ALA A 295 -19.31 8.58 25.07
CA ALA A 295 -18.06 9.09 25.64
C ALA A 295 -17.76 8.37 26.95
#